data_cd0639a583d90d4a0882474f665665da
#
_entry.id   cd0639a583d90d4a0882474f665665da
#
_cell.length_a   1.000
_cell.length_b   1.000
_cell.length_c   1.000
_cell.angle_alpha   90.00
_cell.angle_beta   90.00
_cell.angle_gamma   90.00
#
_symmetry.space_group_name_H-M   'P 1'
#
loop_
_entity.id
_entity.type
_entity.pdbx_description
1 polymer ?
#
loop_
_entity_poly.entity_id
_entity_poly.type
_entity_poly.pdbx_seq_one_letter_code
_entity_poly.pdbx_strand_id
1 'polypeptide(L)'
;RQMSRVGIVTDSAADLRPAVARELDITVVPSRIQIGDRIWMDGPDLRTPSFYRRAFASSETPRVLPPTSQQFVDAYAHLAQVSDAIVSVHMTSALDGTVRAARRARSLLGQRCDVHVLDSRFASVALGMLVTEAAKAAQGGAAASEIERLLRGLIPHTYCAFFVDSSERLERAGITVEGCSGEKWDTQ
;
A
#
# COMPACT_ATOMS: atom_id res chain seq x y z
N ARG A 1 22.99 -12.51 -20.98
CA ARG A 1 22.63 -11.41 -20.04
C ARG A 1 21.91 -12.06 -18.89
N GLN A 2 22.49 -11.98 -17.71
CA GLN A 2 21.81 -12.42 -16.50
C GLN A 2 20.58 -11.51 -16.34
N MET A 3 19.39 -12.09 -16.24
CA MET A 3 18.16 -11.31 -16.06
C MET A 3 18.23 -10.69 -14.66
N SER A 4 18.06 -9.38 -14.57
CA SER A 4 17.99 -8.65 -13.30
C SER A 4 16.73 -9.08 -12.56
N ARG A 5 16.86 -9.54 -11.31
CA ARG A 5 15.73 -9.90 -10.48
C ARG A 5 15.23 -8.66 -9.75
N VAL A 6 13.98 -8.27 -10.01
CA VAL A 6 13.35 -7.11 -9.38
C VAL A 6 12.34 -7.58 -8.34
N GLY A 7 12.53 -7.19 -7.08
CA GLY A 7 11.57 -7.41 -6.01
C GLY A 7 10.43 -6.39 -6.05
N ILE A 8 9.20 -6.82 -5.81
CA ILE A 8 8.03 -5.94 -5.78
C ILE A 8 7.52 -5.82 -4.35
N VAL A 9 7.34 -4.57 -3.91
CA VAL A 9 6.84 -4.22 -2.57
C VAL A 9 5.62 -3.33 -2.69
N THR A 10 4.64 -3.56 -1.84
CA THR A 10 3.49 -2.69 -1.64
C THR A 10 3.11 -2.61 -0.17
N ASP A 11 2.07 -1.87 0.16
CA ASP A 11 1.44 -1.87 1.48
C ASP A 11 0.09 -2.59 1.47
N SER A 12 -0.48 -2.84 2.66
CA SER A 12 -1.73 -3.59 2.79
C SER A 12 -2.95 -2.89 2.19
N ALA A 13 -2.88 -1.56 1.96
CA ALA A 13 -3.96 -0.84 1.28
C ALA A 13 -4.12 -1.22 -0.21
N ALA A 14 -3.25 -2.08 -0.74
CA ALA A 14 -3.42 -2.67 -2.07
C ALA A 14 -4.54 -3.73 -2.13
N ASP A 15 -5.08 -4.16 -0.99
CA ASP A 15 -6.17 -5.15 -0.88
C ASP A 15 -5.92 -6.43 -1.68
N LEU A 16 -4.66 -6.82 -1.83
CA LEU A 16 -4.29 -8.04 -2.55
C LEU A 16 -4.71 -9.28 -1.77
N ARG A 17 -5.35 -10.21 -2.46
CA ARG A 17 -5.58 -11.53 -1.89
C ARG A 17 -4.23 -12.20 -1.63
N PRO A 18 -4.02 -12.84 -0.45
CA PRO A 18 -2.75 -13.47 -0.11
C PRO A 18 -2.26 -14.53 -1.10
N ALA A 19 -3.18 -15.18 -1.79
CA ALA A 19 -2.84 -16.12 -2.85
C ALA A 19 -2.16 -15.41 -4.02
N VAL A 20 -2.71 -14.25 -4.45
CA VAL A 20 -2.14 -13.44 -5.53
C VAL A 20 -0.77 -12.87 -5.15
N ALA A 21 -0.65 -12.34 -3.92
CA ALA A 21 0.63 -11.81 -3.44
C ALA A 21 1.73 -12.90 -3.43
N ARG A 22 1.39 -14.13 -3.01
CA ARG A 22 2.34 -15.26 -3.04
C ARG A 22 2.67 -15.72 -4.46
N GLU A 23 1.67 -15.86 -5.33
CA GLU A 23 1.85 -16.30 -6.72
C GLU A 23 2.75 -15.35 -7.50
N LEU A 24 2.62 -14.06 -7.25
CA LEU A 24 3.36 -13.01 -7.94
C LEU A 24 4.63 -12.55 -7.18
N ASP A 25 4.99 -13.22 -6.09
CA ASP A 25 6.15 -12.88 -5.25
C ASP A 25 6.16 -11.42 -4.78
N ILE A 26 4.97 -10.90 -4.39
CA ILE A 26 4.79 -9.53 -3.92
C ILE A 26 4.95 -9.49 -2.40
N THR A 27 5.87 -8.66 -1.91
CA THR A 27 6.02 -8.36 -0.49
C THR A 27 5.03 -7.27 -0.07
N VAL A 28 4.14 -7.61 0.85
CA VAL A 28 3.14 -6.67 1.40
C VAL A 28 3.58 -6.22 2.79
N VAL A 29 3.82 -4.92 2.96
CA VAL A 29 4.14 -4.31 4.26
C VAL A 29 2.84 -3.88 4.93
N PRO A 30 2.50 -4.44 6.12
CA PRO A 30 1.22 -4.17 6.75
C PRO A 30 1.13 -2.75 7.33
N SER A 31 0.02 -2.08 7.09
CA SER A 31 -0.42 -0.92 7.86
C SER A 31 -0.72 -1.34 9.30
N ARG A 32 -0.83 -0.38 10.19
CA ARG A 32 -1.12 -0.59 11.60
C ARG A 32 -2.49 -0.03 11.94
N ILE A 33 -3.25 -0.73 12.75
CA ILE A 33 -4.56 -0.27 13.21
C ILE A 33 -4.50 -0.13 14.72
N GLN A 34 -4.73 1.08 15.19
CA GLN A 34 -4.77 1.39 16.61
C GLN A 34 -6.24 1.41 17.09
N ILE A 35 -6.51 0.70 18.17
CA ILE A 35 -7.78 0.75 18.92
C ILE A 35 -7.40 0.88 20.40
N GLY A 36 -7.66 2.04 20.99
CA GLY A 36 -7.17 2.37 22.32
C GLY A 36 -5.64 2.30 22.37
N ASP A 37 -5.13 1.62 23.38
CA ASP A 37 -3.69 1.44 23.59
C ASP A 37 -3.07 0.30 22.77
N ARG A 38 -3.85 -0.40 21.96
CA ARG A 38 -3.38 -1.55 21.20
C ARG A 38 -3.21 -1.26 19.72
N ILE A 39 -2.12 -1.83 19.18
CA ILE A 39 -1.81 -1.79 17.75
C ILE A 39 -1.95 -3.20 17.18
N TRP A 40 -2.62 -3.30 16.05
CA TRP A 40 -2.86 -4.49 15.26
C TRP A 40 -2.25 -4.31 13.87
N MET A 41 -1.74 -5.40 13.29
CA MET A 41 -1.21 -5.38 11.93
C MET A 41 -2.30 -5.73 10.94
N ASP A 42 -2.47 -4.89 9.94
CA ASP A 42 -3.40 -5.15 8.84
C ASP A 42 -2.93 -6.38 8.04
N GLY A 43 -3.83 -7.33 7.89
CA GLY A 43 -3.56 -8.61 7.25
C GLY A 43 -3.56 -9.76 8.26
N PRO A 44 -2.45 -10.06 8.97
CA PRO A 44 -2.40 -11.21 9.88
C PRO A 44 -3.39 -11.09 11.06
N ASP A 45 -3.45 -9.92 11.70
CA ASP A 45 -4.25 -9.74 12.91
C ASP A 45 -5.74 -9.52 12.62
N LEU A 46 -6.06 -8.81 11.53
CA LEU A 46 -7.44 -8.50 11.15
C LEU A 46 -8.25 -9.72 10.72
N ARG A 47 -7.59 -10.82 10.42
CA ARG A 47 -8.26 -12.10 10.08
C ARG A 47 -8.68 -12.89 11.31
N THR A 48 -8.36 -12.40 12.51
CA THR A 48 -8.68 -13.10 13.76
C THR A 48 -10.02 -12.63 14.32
N PRO A 49 -10.87 -13.56 14.82
CA PRO A 49 -12.11 -13.19 15.50
C PRO A 49 -11.89 -12.29 16.73
N SER A 50 -10.72 -12.34 17.33
CA SER A 50 -10.33 -11.51 18.48
C SER A 50 -10.23 -10.03 18.12
N PHE A 51 -9.77 -9.69 16.93
CA PHE A 51 -9.75 -8.30 16.44
C PHE A 51 -11.16 -7.73 16.38
N TYR A 52 -12.07 -8.39 15.65
CA TYR A 52 -13.45 -7.90 15.45
C TYR A 52 -14.23 -7.79 16.76
N ARG A 53 -14.13 -8.80 17.64
CA ARG A 53 -14.77 -8.73 18.97
C ARG A 53 -14.33 -7.50 19.74
N ARG A 54 -13.05 -7.17 19.70
CA ARG A 54 -12.53 -6.00 20.40
C ARG A 54 -12.91 -4.69 19.69
N ALA A 55 -12.83 -4.64 18.37
CA ALA A 55 -13.21 -3.47 17.59
C ALA A 55 -14.66 -3.07 17.83
N PHE A 56 -15.58 -4.07 17.87
CA PHE A 56 -16.99 -3.82 18.15
C PHE A 56 -17.31 -3.56 19.62
N ALA A 57 -16.50 -4.06 20.55
CA ALA A 57 -16.68 -3.81 21.98
C ALA A 57 -16.04 -2.49 22.45
N SER A 58 -15.20 -1.88 21.63
CA SER A 58 -14.53 -0.62 21.96
C SER A 58 -15.43 0.57 21.66
N SER A 59 -15.47 1.53 22.59
CA SER A 59 -16.04 2.86 22.34
C SER A 59 -15.11 3.76 21.52
N GLU A 60 -13.88 3.34 21.29
CA GLU A 60 -12.89 4.11 20.55
C GLU A 60 -12.95 3.82 19.06
N THR A 61 -12.81 4.88 18.26
CA THR A 61 -12.75 4.76 16.80
C THR A 61 -11.40 4.20 16.38
N PRO A 62 -11.35 3.11 15.60
CA PRO A 62 -10.11 2.59 15.05
C PRO A 62 -9.39 3.66 14.19
N ARG A 63 -8.08 3.77 14.35
CA ARG A 63 -7.23 4.67 13.57
C ARG A 63 -6.27 3.84 12.72
N VAL A 64 -6.28 4.08 11.42
CA VAL A 64 -5.28 3.50 10.51
C VAL A 64 -4.01 4.34 10.59
N LEU A 65 -2.89 3.68 10.82
CA LEU A 65 -1.56 4.26 10.86
C LEU A 65 -0.73 3.67 9.72
N PRO A 66 0.06 4.49 8.99
CA PRO A 66 0.92 3.97 7.94
C PRO A 66 1.95 2.97 8.50
N PRO A 67 2.50 2.08 7.66
CA PRO A 67 3.67 1.30 8.03
C PRO A 67 4.82 2.20 8.50
N THR A 68 5.64 1.72 9.40
CA THR A 68 6.83 2.46 9.83
C THR A 68 7.94 2.37 8.81
N SER A 69 8.87 3.34 8.83
CA SER A 69 10.08 3.22 8.01
C SER A 69 10.91 1.98 8.35
N GLN A 70 10.88 1.51 9.61
CA GLN A 70 11.59 0.29 10.00
C GLN A 70 11.00 -0.95 9.34
N GLN A 71 9.66 -1.09 9.27
CA GLN A 71 9.02 -2.19 8.54
C GLN A 71 9.46 -2.24 7.06
N PHE A 72 9.58 -1.08 6.42
CA PHE A 72 10.10 -1.00 5.05
C PHE A 72 11.59 -1.33 4.97
N VAL A 73 12.42 -0.88 5.91
CA VAL A 73 13.84 -1.23 5.98
C VAL A 73 14.00 -2.75 6.05
N ASP A 74 13.23 -3.41 6.92
CA ASP A 74 13.29 -4.86 7.10
C ASP A 74 12.88 -5.60 5.82
N ALA A 75 11.79 -5.15 5.16
CA ALA A 75 11.33 -5.71 3.90
C ALA A 75 12.37 -5.52 2.77
N TYR A 76 12.92 -4.32 2.63
CA TYR A 76 13.92 -4.03 1.60
C TYR A 76 15.23 -4.78 1.85
N ALA A 77 15.70 -4.85 3.11
CA ALA A 77 16.92 -5.57 3.46
C ALA A 77 16.79 -7.08 3.18
N HIS A 78 15.60 -7.65 3.40
CA HIS A 78 15.31 -9.04 3.06
C HIS A 78 15.36 -9.26 1.54
N LEU A 79 14.65 -8.43 0.76
CA LEU A 79 14.61 -8.54 -0.69
C LEU A 79 15.96 -8.27 -1.34
N ALA A 80 16.77 -7.37 -0.79
CA ALA A 80 18.11 -7.05 -1.31
C ALA A 80 19.08 -8.24 -1.27
N GLN A 81 18.77 -9.32 -0.55
CA GLN A 81 19.58 -10.54 -0.54
C GLN A 81 19.36 -11.39 -1.80
N VAL A 82 18.23 -11.23 -2.48
CA VAL A 82 17.81 -12.08 -3.60
C VAL A 82 17.38 -11.29 -4.84
N SER A 83 17.41 -9.96 -4.78
CA SER A 83 17.01 -9.07 -5.86
C SER A 83 18.07 -8.00 -6.11
N ASP A 84 18.28 -7.64 -7.38
CA ASP A 84 19.22 -6.60 -7.79
C ASP A 84 18.64 -5.19 -7.61
N ALA A 85 17.32 -5.08 -7.70
CA ALA A 85 16.57 -3.84 -7.51
C ALA A 85 15.19 -4.12 -6.90
N ILE A 86 14.55 -3.09 -6.36
CA ILE A 86 13.21 -3.15 -5.76
C ILE A 86 12.33 -2.05 -6.36
N VAL A 87 11.12 -2.40 -6.76
CA VAL A 87 10.06 -1.43 -7.10
C VAL A 87 9.00 -1.49 -6.01
N SER A 88 8.80 -0.37 -5.32
CA SER A 88 7.94 -0.23 -4.14
C SER A 88 6.81 0.74 -4.45
N VAL A 89 5.58 0.22 -4.60
CA VAL A 89 4.40 0.96 -5.09
C VAL A 89 3.39 1.07 -3.96
N HIS A 90 2.99 2.27 -3.62
CA HIS A 90 2.24 2.54 -2.40
C HIS A 90 0.97 3.34 -2.61
N MET A 91 0.10 3.24 -1.59
CA MET A 91 -1.08 4.07 -1.47
C MET A 91 -0.73 5.55 -1.62
N THR A 92 -1.68 6.31 -2.17
CA THR A 92 -1.53 7.74 -2.41
C THR A 92 -1.06 8.51 -1.17
N SER A 93 -0.06 9.36 -1.36
CA SER A 93 0.45 10.24 -0.30
C SER A 93 -0.55 11.31 0.15
N ALA A 94 -1.66 11.48 -0.57
CA ALA A 94 -2.76 12.36 -0.17
C ALA A 94 -3.57 11.80 1.02
N LEU A 95 -3.54 10.47 1.25
CA LEU A 95 -4.30 9.83 2.32
C LEU A 95 -3.47 9.61 3.59
N ASP A 96 -2.19 9.21 3.45
CA ASP A 96 -1.35 8.97 4.62
C ASP A 96 0.17 9.14 4.36
N GLY A 97 0.98 8.75 5.34
CA GLY A 97 2.44 8.87 5.32
C GLY A 97 3.19 7.67 4.73
N THR A 98 2.54 6.70 4.11
CA THR A 98 3.16 5.45 3.64
C THR A 98 4.30 5.69 2.64
N VAL A 99 4.08 6.49 1.60
CA VAL A 99 5.13 6.85 0.61
C VAL A 99 6.33 7.52 1.29
N ARG A 100 6.08 8.38 2.27
CA ARG A 100 7.14 9.07 3.02
C ARG A 100 7.95 8.07 3.86
N ALA A 101 7.29 7.11 4.51
CA ALA A 101 7.94 6.07 5.28
C ALA A 101 8.82 5.18 4.39
N ALA A 102 8.32 4.78 3.21
CA ALA A 102 9.05 3.99 2.22
C ALA A 102 10.29 4.74 1.68
N ARG A 103 10.13 6.04 1.33
CA ARG A 103 11.26 6.88 0.90
C ARG A 103 12.33 7.05 1.98
N ARG A 104 11.92 7.20 3.25
CA ARG A 104 12.85 7.25 4.37
C ARG A 104 13.59 5.92 4.53
N ALA A 105 12.91 4.79 4.40
CA ALA A 105 13.52 3.47 4.45
C ALA A 105 14.57 3.26 3.34
N ARG A 106 14.27 3.69 2.11
CA ARG A 106 15.24 3.71 1.00
C ARG A 106 16.52 4.48 1.39
N SER A 107 16.36 5.66 1.97
CA SER A 107 17.52 6.47 2.41
C SER A 107 18.33 5.79 3.52
N LEU A 108 17.68 5.07 4.43
CA LEU A 108 18.33 4.32 5.51
C LEU A 108 19.04 3.06 5.01
N LEU A 109 18.50 2.41 3.97
CA LEU A 109 19.12 1.24 3.34
C LEU A 109 20.43 1.61 2.62
N GLY A 110 20.53 2.84 2.14
CA GLY A 110 21.69 3.36 1.40
C GLY A 110 21.82 2.72 0.01
N GLN A 111 23.07 2.45 -0.39
CA GLN A 111 23.40 1.90 -1.74
C GLN A 111 23.38 0.36 -1.79
N ARG A 112 22.82 -0.31 -0.81
CA ARG A 112 22.81 -1.79 -0.77
C ARG A 112 21.92 -2.41 -1.84
N CYS A 113 20.91 -1.70 -2.28
CA CYS A 113 19.99 -2.11 -3.34
C CYS A 113 19.38 -0.86 -3.98
N ASP A 114 19.12 -0.91 -5.28
CA ASP A 114 18.42 0.17 -5.98
C ASP A 114 16.93 0.05 -5.71
N VAL A 115 16.35 1.03 -5.00
CA VAL A 115 14.93 1.02 -4.59
C VAL A 115 14.18 2.17 -5.25
N HIS A 116 13.21 1.85 -6.09
CA HIS A 116 12.32 2.80 -6.76
C HIS A 116 11.01 2.90 -5.98
N VAL A 117 10.75 4.04 -5.33
CA VAL A 117 9.52 4.26 -4.55
C VAL A 117 8.54 5.12 -5.35
N LEU A 118 7.37 4.56 -5.66
CA LEU A 118 6.32 5.20 -6.43
C LEU A 118 5.08 5.47 -5.56
N ASP A 119 4.54 6.65 -5.73
CA ASP A 119 3.18 7.00 -5.28
C ASP A 119 2.20 6.59 -6.39
N SER A 120 1.33 5.65 -6.11
CA SER A 120 0.35 5.17 -7.08
C SER A 120 -0.75 6.18 -7.38
N ARG A 121 -0.97 7.15 -6.49
CA ARG A 121 -2.13 8.07 -6.45
C ARG A 121 -3.47 7.38 -6.18
N PHE A 122 -3.44 6.09 -5.85
CA PHE A 122 -4.62 5.27 -5.61
C PHE A 122 -4.52 4.53 -4.27
N ALA A 123 -5.61 3.89 -3.90
CA ALA A 123 -5.73 2.92 -2.82
C ALA A 123 -6.55 1.73 -3.31
N SER A 124 -6.66 0.68 -2.48
CA SER A 124 -7.50 -0.49 -2.70
C SER A 124 -7.23 -1.16 -4.06
N VAL A 125 -8.27 -1.57 -4.76
CA VAL A 125 -8.18 -2.36 -5.99
C VAL A 125 -7.32 -1.69 -7.07
N ALA A 126 -7.42 -0.37 -7.24
CA ALA A 126 -6.63 0.34 -8.24
C ALA A 126 -5.12 0.28 -7.94
N LEU A 127 -4.71 0.43 -6.68
CA LEU A 127 -3.33 0.18 -6.26
C LEU A 127 -2.95 -1.29 -6.51
N GLY A 128 -3.80 -2.24 -6.11
CA GLY A 128 -3.56 -3.67 -6.30
C GLY A 128 -3.37 -4.05 -7.77
N MET A 129 -4.13 -3.44 -8.69
CA MET A 129 -3.95 -3.63 -10.14
C MET A 129 -2.58 -3.16 -10.61
N LEU A 130 -2.15 -1.96 -10.23
CA LEU A 130 -0.83 -1.42 -10.60
C LEU A 130 0.30 -2.30 -10.07
N VAL A 131 0.20 -2.75 -8.83
CA VAL A 131 1.18 -3.65 -8.20
C VAL A 131 1.24 -5.01 -8.93
N THR A 132 0.09 -5.53 -9.33
CA THR A 132 -0.01 -6.79 -10.10
C THR A 132 0.68 -6.65 -11.46
N GLU A 133 0.48 -5.55 -12.17
CA GLU A 133 1.16 -5.30 -13.45
C GLU A 133 2.68 -5.13 -13.27
N ALA A 134 3.12 -4.46 -12.20
CA ALA A 134 4.53 -4.37 -11.84
C ALA A 134 5.15 -5.76 -11.62
N ALA A 135 4.45 -6.62 -10.86
CA ALA A 135 4.93 -7.97 -10.55
C ALA A 135 5.01 -8.87 -11.80
N LYS A 136 4.00 -8.82 -12.66
CA LYS A 136 4.02 -9.53 -13.95
C LYS A 136 5.19 -9.07 -14.83
N ALA A 137 5.44 -7.76 -14.91
CA ALA A 137 6.56 -7.22 -15.67
C ALA A 137 7.90 -7.70 -15.09
N ALA A 138 8.04 -7.72 -13.75
CA ALA A 138 9.23 -8.24 -13.08
C ALA A 138 9.45 -9.73 -13.37
N GLN A 139 8.40 -10.56 -13.32
CA GLN A 139 8.46 -11.97 -13.69
C GLN A 139 8.81 -12.16 -15.17
N GLY A 140 8.40 -11.23 -16.04
CA GLY A 140 8.79 -11.18 -17.46
C GLY A 140 10.23 -10.72 -17.69
N GLY A 141 11.00 -10.39 -16.64
CA GLY A 141 12.40 -9.97 -16.72
C GLY A 141 12.61 -8.50 -17.03
N ALA A 142 11.58 -7.65 -16.86
CA ALA A 142 11.73 -6.21 -17.01
C ALA A 142 12.65 -5.61 -15.92
N ALA A 143 13.47 -4.65 -16.28
CA ALA A 143 14.29 -3.92 -15.33
C ALA A 143 13.44 -2.96 -14.48
N ALA A 144 13.93 -2.58 -13.30
CA ALA A 144 13.20 -1.69 -12.38
C ALA A 144 12.79 -0.35 -13.04
N SER A 145 13.66 0.24 -13.86
CA SER A 145 13.36 1.46 -14.61
C SER A 145 12.27 1.28 -15.67
N GLU A 146 12.16 0.09 -16.26
CA GLU A 146 11.11 -0.24 -17.23
C GLU A 146 9.76 -0.41 -16.53
N ILE A 147 9.76 -1.07 -15.37
CA ILE A 147 8.57 -1.22 -14.51
C ILE A 147 8.11 0.16 -14.02
N GLU A 148 9.03 1.00 -13.56
CA GLU A 148 8.69 2.38 -13.16
C GLU A 148 8.06 3.16 -14.32
N ARG A 149 8.63 3.06 -15.53
CA ARG A 149 8.07 3.72 -16.72
C ARG A 149 6.68 3.18 -17.08
N LEU A 150 6.47 1.86 -17.00
CA LEU A 150 5.18 1.22 -17.19
C LEU A 150 4.14 1.79 -16.22
N LEU A 151 4.45 1.83 -14.93
CA LEU A 151 3.52 2.34 -13.90
C LEU A 151 3.22 3.83 -14.10
N ARG A 152 4.23 4.65 -14.41
CA ARG A 152 4.04 6.08 -14.72
C ARG A 152 3.16 6.28 -15.95
N GLY A 153 3.15 5.35 -16.89
CA GLY A 153 2.24 5.35 -18.04
C GLY A 153 0.83 4.91 -17.68
N LEU A 154 0.65 3.94 -16.76
CA LEU A 154 -0.66 3.43 -16.36
C LEU A 154 -1.41 4.36 -15.41
N ILE A 155 -0.71 5.01 -14.48
CA ILE A 155 -1.31 5.88 -13.46
C ILE A 155 -2.25 6.93 -14.06
N PRO A 156 -1.87 7.71 -15.10
CA PRO A 156 -2.78 8.71 -15.70
C PRO A 156 -4.00 8.14 -16.39
N HIS A 157 -3.98 6.86 -16.72
CA HIS A 157 -5.07 6.15 -17.42
C HIS A 157 -5.88 5.25 -16.49
N THR A 158 -5.61 5.28 -15.19
CA THR A 158 -6.34 4.53 -14.18
C THR A 158 -7.36 5.45 -13.51
N TYR A 159 -8.58 4.97 -13.35
CA TYR A 159 -9.65 5.67 -12.66
C TYR A 159 -10.16 4.80 -11.53
N CYS A 160 -10.37 5.40 -10.37
CA CYS A 160 -10.96 4.76 -9.20
C CYS A 160 -12.09 5.63 -8.67
N ALA A 161 -13.26 5.03 -8.48
CA ALA A 161 -14.38 5.66 -7.80
C ALA A 161 -14.72 4.83 -6.56
N PHE A 162 -14.99 5.49 -5.45
CA PHE A 162 -15.49 4.87 -4.24
C PHE A 162 -16.64 5.69 -3.68
N PHE A 163 -17.53 5.01 -3.00
CA PHE A 163 -18.69 5.62 -2.37
C PHE A 163 -18.56 5.52 -0.87
N VAL A 164 -18.94 6.57 -0.17
CA VAL A 164 -19.01 6.62 1.28
C VAL A 164 -20.44 6.94 1.69
N ASP A 165 -20.92 6.32 2.75
CA ASP A 165 -22.25 6.55 3.31
C ASP A 165 -22.36 7.89 4.07
N SER A 166 -21.22 8.48 4.47
CA SER A 166 -21.16 9.74 5.21
C SER A 166 -19.81 10.44 5.03
N SER A 167 -19.85 11.73 4.68
CA SER A 167 -18.67 12.60 4.64
C SER A 167 -18.04 12.81 6.02
N GLU A 168 -18.85 12.72 7.09
CA GLU A 168 -18.40 12.89 8.46
C GLU A 168 -17.27 11.90 8.84
N ARG A 169 -17.30 10.68 8.29
CA ARG A 169 -16.23 9.70 8.50
C ARG A 169 -14.92 10.10 7.85
N LEU A 170 -14.96 10.71 6.67
CA LEU A 170 -13.79 11.24 5.98
C LEU A 170 -13.19 12.42 6.74
N GLU A 171 -14.04 13.34 7.19
CA GLU A 171 -13.62 14.50 7.98
C GLU A 171 -12.96 14.10 9.30
N ARG A 172 -13.54 13.11 10.02
CA ARG A 172 -12.95 12.54 11.24
C ARG A 172 -11.60 11.85 10.98
N ALA A 173 -11.41 11.32 9.78
CA ALA A 173 -10.12 10.74 9.34
C ALA A 173 -9.12 11.81 8.88
N GLY A 174 -9.50 13.10 8.88
CA GLY A 174 -8.67 14.21 8.40
C GLY A 174 -8.52 14.24 6.87
N ILE A 175 -9.41 13.56 6.15
CA ILE A 175 -9.41 13.52 4.69
C ILE A 175 -10.32 14.66 4.20
N THR A 176 -9.71 15.67 3.60
CA THR A 176 -10.44 16.76 2.93
C THR A 176 -10.67 16.36 1.48
N VAL A 177 -11.93 16.24 1.06
CA VAL A 177 -12.30 15.96 -0.33
C VAL A 177 -12.69 17.26 -0.99
N GLU A 178 -11.81 17.79 -1.84
CA GLU A 178 -12.16 18.94 -2.69
C GLU A 178 -13.15 18.49 -3.76
N GLY A 179 -14.27 19.19 -3.88
CA GLY A 179 -15.23 18.98 -4.97
C GLY A 179 -16.39 18.02 -4.70
N CYS A 180 -16.57 17.49 -3.50
CA CYS A 180 -17.83 16.83 -3.15
C CYS A 180 -18.91 17.88 -2.89
N SER A 181 -19.72 18.20 -3.91
CA SER A 181 -21.04 18.77 -3.68
C SER A 181 -21.86 17.72 -2.93
N GLY A 182 -22.16 17.97 -1.65
CA GLY A 182 -22.95 17.08 -0.83
C GLY A 182 -24.41 17.03 -1.31
N GLU A 183 -24.66 16.41 -2.43
CA GLU A 183 -26.00 15.96 -2.76
C GLU A 183 -26.28 14.72 -1.91
N LYS A 184 -27.12 14.91 -0.89
CA LYS A 184 -27.71 13.79 -0.17
C LYS A 184 -28.55 13.00 -1.15
N TRP A 185 -28.16 11.80 -1.44
CA TRP A 185 -29.04 10.84 -2.11
C TRP A 185 -30.12 10.43 -1.10
N ASP A 186 -31.33 10.96 -1.27
CA ASP A 186 -32.49 10.49 -0.53
C ASP A 186 -32.75 9.05 -0.98
N THR A 187 -32.48 8.10 -0.09
CA THR A 187 -32.92 6.71 -0.23
C THR A 187 -34.42 6.69 0.02
N GLN A 188 -35.21 6.60 -1.05
CA GLN A 188 -36.61 6.17 -0.97
C GLN A 188 -36.70 4.65 -0.80
#